data_b3273f968de84ea3b8e1d015a667432a
#
_entry.id   b3273f968de84ea3b8e1d015a667432a
#
_cell.length_a   1.000
_cell.length_b   1.000
_cell.length_c   1.000
_cell.angle_alpha   90.00
_cell.angle_beta   90.00
_cell.angle_gamma   90.00
#
_symmetry.space_group_name_H-M   'P 1'
#
loop_
_entity.id
_entity.type
_entity.pdbx_description
1 polymer ?
#
loop_
_entity_poly.entity_id
_entity_poly.type
_entity_poly.pdbx_seq_one_letter_code
_entity_poly.pdbx_strand_id
1 'polypeptide(L)'
;MSREEVTAQILEAKREKNLTFEALAQKVGRHKVWTTAALLGQHSMSSEEADTAVDLLELSPEVAEALQQIPLRGSLDSDVPVDPTIYRIHEITQVYGTTIKALIHEEFGDGIMSAINFKMDIERVEDPESERVRITYEGKFLPY
;
A
#
# COMPACT_ATOMS: atom_id res chain seq x y z
N MET A 1 -4.38 -22.02 -3.71
CA MET A 1 -3.26 -21.14 -4.06
C MET A 1 -3.01 -20.19 -2.89
N SER A 2 -1.76 -20.09 -2.41
CA SER A 2 -1.42 -19.15 -1.33
C SER A 2 -1.39 -17.70 -1.82
N ARG A 3 -1.50 -16.72 -0.90
CA ARG A 3 -1.42 -15.30 -1.29
C ARG A 3 -0.04 -14.92 -1.82
N GLU A 4 1.01 -15.59 -1.34
CA GLU A 4 2.37 -15.42 -1.84
C GLU A 4 2.51 -15.89 -3.29
N GLU A 5 1.92 -17.04 -3.61
CA GLU A 5 1.88 -17.55 -4.98
C GLU A 5 1.09 -16.64 -5.92
N VAL A 6 -0.06 -16.13 -5.46
CA VAL A 6 -0.88 -15.14 -6.19
C VAL A 6 -0.08 -13.86 -6.45
N THR A 7 0.55 -13.33 -5.42
CA THR A 7 1.39 -12.12 -5.54
C THR A 7 2.53 -12.31 -6.54
N ALA A 8 3.20 -13.47 -6.50
CA ALA A 8 4.28 -13.79 -7.43
C ALA A 8 3.79 -13.82 -8.90
N GLN A 9 2.64 -14.46 -9.16
CA GLN A 9 2.04 -14.49 -10.50
C GLN A 9 1.66 -13.09 -11.00
N ILE A 10 1.08 -12.27 -10.13
CA ILE A 10 0.70 -10.88 -10.45
C ILE A 10 1.94 -10.05 -10.82
N LEU A 11 3.00 -10.13 -10.04
CA LEU A 11 4.24 -9.40 -10.30
C LEU A 11 4.90 -9.83 -11.59
N GLU A 12 4.92 -11.13 -11.89
CA GLU A 12 5.47 -11.67 -13.13
C GLU A 12 4.65 -11.21 -14.34
N ALA A 13 3.33 -11.38 -14.32
CA ALA A 13 2.44 -10.94 -15.39
C ALA A 13 2.54 -9.43 -15.63
N LYS A 14 2.57 -8.64 -14.56
CA LYS A 14 2.78 -7.19 -14.64
C LYS A 14 4.09 -6.83 -15.33
N ARG A 15 5.18 -7.53 -15.00
CA ARG A 15 6.50 -7.34 -15.59
C ARG A 15 6.48 -7.69 -17.09
N GLU A 16 5.96 -8.86 -17.44
CA GLU A 16 5.89 -9.34 -18.83
C GLU A 16 5.08 -8.41 -19.72
N LYS A 17 3.98 -7.85 -19.20
CA LYS A 17 3.10 -6.94 -19.91
C LYS A 17 3.55 -5.47 -19.85
N ASN A 18 4.63 -5.19 -19.15
CA ASN A 18 5.15 -3.84 -18.95
C ASN A 18 4.08 -2.87 -18.40
N LEU A 19 3.26 -3.35 -17.47
CA LEU A 19 2.23 -2.55 -16.80
C LEU A 19 2.75 -1.92 -15.51
N THR A 20 2.25 -0.73 -15.20
CA THR A 20 2.49 -0.07 -13.92
C THR A 20 1.35 -0.34 -12.95
N PHE A 21 1.61 -0.25 -11.65
CA PHE A 21 0.54 -0.31 -10.64
C PHE A 21 -0.46 0.83 -10.81
N GLU A 22 -0.01 2.00 -11.21
CA GLU A 22 -0.88 3.13 -11.48
C GLU A 22 -1.84 2.85 -12.64
N ALA A 23 -1.38 2.25 -13.74
CA ALA A 23 -2.22 1.84 -14.84
C ALA A 23 -3.26 0.79 -14.43
N LEU A 24 -2.85 -0.20 -13.63
CA LEU A 24 -3.76 -1.19 -13.05
C LEU A 24 -4.81 -0.54 -12.15
N ALA A 25 -4.38 0.39 -11.29
CA ALA A 25 -5.28 1.11 -10.39
C ALA A 25 -6.33 1.94 -11.14
N GLN A 26 -5.93 2.62 -12.22
CA GLN A 26 -6.86 3.39 -13.06
C GLN A 26 -7.95 2.50 -13.67
N LYS A 27 -7.62 1.31 -14.11
CA LYS A 27 -8.59 0.36 -14.66
C LYS A 27 -9.49 -0.28 -13.61
N VAL A 28 -8.92 -0.64 -12.47
CA VAL A 28 -9.67 -1.17 -11.31
C VAL A 28 -10.61 -0.10 -10.72
N GLY A 29 -10.26 1.19 -10.87
CA GLY A 29 -11.08 2.29 -10.40
C GLY A 29 -10.86 2.64 -8.92
N ARG A 30 -9.69 2.30 -8.37
CA ARG A 30 -9.30 2.61 -6.99
C ARG A 30 -7.97 3.35 -6.96
N HIS A 31 -7.69 4.02 -5.84
CA HIS A 31 -6.42 4.70 -5.65
C HIS A 31 -5.22 3.76 -5.82
N LYS A 32 -4.14 4.25 -6.43
CA LYS A 32 -2.94 3.45 -6.73
C LYS A 32 -2.34 2.76 -5.51
N VAL A 33 -2.30 3.42 -4.34
CA VAL A 33 -1.74 2.81 -3.12
C VAL A 33 -2.62 1.67 -2.63
N TRP A 34 -3.94 1.86 -2.59
CA TRP A 34 -4.88 0.81 -2.20
C TRP A 34 -4.81 -0.39 -3.16
N THR A 35 -4.83 -0.14 -4.46
CA THR A 35 -4.77 -1.20 -5.48
C THR A 35 -3.47 -1.99 -5.39
N THR A 36 -2.35 -1.30 -5.27
CA THR A 36 -1.04 -1.94 -5.09
C THR A 36 -1.01 -2.79 -3.83
N ALA A 37 -1.50 -2.27 -2.70
CA ALA A 37 -1.57 -3.03 -1.45
C ALA A 37 -2.45 -4.29 -1.58
N ALA A 38 -3.58 -4.20 -2.30
CA ALA A 38 -4.45 -5.35 -2.55
C ALA A 38 -3.76 -6.40 -3.43
N LEU A 39 -3.11 -5.98 -4.51
CA LEU A 39 -2.34 -6.88 -5.40
C LEU A 39 -1.16 -7.54 -4.68
N LEU A 40 -0.55 -6.85 -3.72
CA LEU A 40 0.52 -7.38 -2.86
C LEU A 40 0.01 -8.16 -1.63
N GLY A 41 -1.28 -8.44 -1.56
CA GLY A 41 -1.84 -9.35 -0.56
C GLY A 41 -2.27 -8.70 0.76
N GLN A 42 -2.44 -7.39 0.84
CA GLN A 42 -2.76 -6.69 2.09
C GLN A 42 -4.23 -6.25 2.22
N HIS A 43 -5.02 -6.31 1.15
CA HIS A 43 -6.46 -6.04 1.14
C HIS A 43 -7.20 -7.08 0.30
N SER A 44 -8.50 -7.23 0.58
CA SER A 44 -9.41 -7.99 -0.30
C SER A 44 -10.03 -7.06 -1.34
N MET A 45 -10.22 -7.56 -2.54
CA MET A 45 -10.93 -6.88 -3.63
C MET A 45 -12.39 -7.33 -3.69
N SER A 46 -13.25 -6.51 -4.28
CA SER A 46 -14.56 -6.99 -4.73
C SER A 46 -14.39 -7.92 -5.94
N SER A 47 -15.44 -8.66 -6.30
CA SER A 47 -15.40 -9.52 -7.50
C SER A 47 -15.06 -8.71 -8.75
N GLU A 48 -15.73 -7.57 -8.94
CA GLU A 48 -15.51 -6.70 -10.11
C GLU A 48 -14.06 -6.16 -10.18
N GLU A 49 -13.51 -5.74 -9.04
CA GLU A 49 -12.12 -5.27 -8.96
C GLU A 49 -11.12 -6.39 -9.27
N ALA A 50 -11.36 -7.57 -8.71
CA ALA A 50 -10.51 -8.74 -8.93
C ALA A 50 -10.55 -9.24 -10.37
N ASP A 51 -11.74 -9.34 -10.95
CA ASP A 51 -11.94 -9.76 -12.33
C ASP A 51 -11.25 -8.78 -13.30
N THR A 52 -11.41 -7.47 -13.07
CA THR A 52 -10.73 -6.44 -13.86
C THR A 52 -9.20 -6.59 -13.80
N ALA A 53 -8.65 -6.79 -12.62
CA ALA A 53 -7.20 -6.96 -12.46
C ALA A 53 -6.69 -8.22 -13.16
N VAL A 54 -7.40 -9.33 -13.02
CA VAL A 54 -7.04 -10.62 -13.61
C VAL A 54 -7.14 -10.59 -15.15
N ASP A 55 -8.17 -9.96 -15.69
CA ASP A 55 -8.32 -9.79 -17.13
C ASP A 55 -7.18 -8.97 -17.75
N LEU A 56 -6.79 -7.88 -17.10
CA LEU A 56 -5.67 -7.04 -17.54
C LEU A 56 -4.33 -7.77 -17.52
N LEU A 57 -4.14 -8.64 -16.52
CA LEU A 57 -2.93 -9.43 -16.33
C LEU A 57 -2.97 -10.76 -17.10
N GLU A 58 -4.11 -11.12 -17.68
CA GLU A 58 -4.36 -12.42 -18.36
C GLU A 58 -4.03 -13.61 -17.46
N LEU A 59 -4.46 -13.53 -16.21
CA LEU A 59 -4.28 -14.58 -15.20
C LEU A 59 -5.54 -15.46 -15.10
N SER A 60 -5.43 -16.56 -14.38
CA SER A 60 -6.53 -17.50 -14.23
C SER A 60 -7.62 -17.01 -13.25
N PRO A 61 -8.87 -17.49 -13.37
CA PRO A 61 -9.95 -17.12 -12.46
C PRO A 61 -9.66 -17.44 -10.98
N GLU A 62 -8.83 -18.45 -10.69
CA GLU A 62 -8.43 -18.80 -9.33
C GLU A 62 -7.66 -17.65 -8.65
N VAL A 63 -6.95 -16.83 -9.43
CA VAL A 63 -6.28 -15.62 -8.92
C VAL A 63 -7.31 -14.60 -8.49
N ALA A 64 -8.39 -14.40 -9.26
CA ALA A 64 -9.48 -13.50 -8.89
C ALA A 64 -10.20 -13.95 -7.61
N GLU A 65 -10.44 -15.25 -7.46
CA GLU A 65 -11.02 -15.81 -6.24
C GLU A 65 -10.11 -15.54 -5.02
N ALA A 66 -8.81 -15.75 -5.17
CA ALA A 66 -7.84 -15.49 -4.11
C ALA A 66 -7.74 -14.01 -3.73
N LEU A 67 -7.86 -13.09 -4.70
CA LEU A 67 -7.86 -11.64 -4.45
C LEU A 67 -9.07 -11.17 -3.64
N GLN A 68 -10.17 -11.90 -3.67
CA GLN A 68 -11.39 -11.59 -2.91
C GLN A 68 -11.35 -12.07 -1.46
N GLN A 69 -10.46 -13.00 -1.13
CA GLN A 69 -10.34 -13.51 0.23
C GLN A 69 -9.71 -12.48 1.15
N ILE A 70 -10.16 -12.48 2.42
CA ILE A 70 -9.54 -11.64 3.45
C ILE A 70 -8.15 -12.19 3.79
N PRO A 71 -7.07 -11.41 3.53
CA PRO A 71 -5.71 -11.89 3.78
C PRO A 71 -5.31 -11.75 5.24
N LEU A 72 -4.29 -12.49 5.64
CA LEU A 72 -3.49 -12.12 6.79
C LEU A 72 -2.70 -10.85 6.44
N ARG A 73 -2.74 -9.86 7.32
CA ARG A 73 -2.09 -8.57 7.10
C ARG A 73 -0.72 -8.52 7.75
N GLY A 74 0.19 -7.85 7.08
CA GLY A 74 1.58 -7.68 7.48
C GLY A 74 2.50 -8.12 6.34
N SER A 75 3.20 -7.16 5.74
CA SER A 75 4.02 -7.40 4.54
C SER A 75 5.49 -7.64 4.84
N LEU A 76 5.90 -7.54 6.11
CA LEU A 76 7.30 -7.64 6.51
C LEU A 76 7.55 -8.90 7.33
N ASP A 77 8.69 -9.54 7.11
CA ASP A 77 9.09 -10.76 7.81
C ASP A 77 9.63 -10.50 9.22
N SER A 78 9.94 -9.24 9.54
CA SER A 78 10.46 -8.85 10.85
C SER A 78 9.99 -7.46 11.25
N ASP A 79 10.04 -7.17 12.58
CA ASP A 79 9.67 -5.87 13.14
C ASP A 79 10.62 -4.75 12.71
N VAL A 80 11.88 -5.08 12.43
CA VAL A 80 12.88 -4.14 11.91
C VAL A 80 13.21 -4.53 10.46
N PRO A 81 12.76 -3.74 9.47
CA PRO A 81 13.04 -4.04 8.07
C PRO A 81 14.51 -3.83 7.74
N VAL A 82 15.04 -4.67 6.84
CA VAL A 82 16.44 -4.58 6.38
C VAL A 82 16.57 -4.04 4.97
N ASP A 83 15.49 -4.07 4.18
CA ASP A 83 15.49 -3.44 2.86
C ASP A 83 15.78 -1.94 2.98
N PRO A 84 16.72 -1.37 2.21
CA PRO A 84 17.11 0.02 2.36
C PRO A 84 15.97 1.03 2.18
N THR A 85 15.05 0.79 1.25
CA THR A 85 13.91 1.66 0.99
C THR A 85 12.92 1.63 2.17
N ILE A 86 12.58 0.44 2.62
CA ILE A 86 11.63 0.26 3.73
C ILE A 86 12.27 0.71 5.05
N TYR A 87 13.55 0.41 5.25
CA TYR A 87 14.27 0.82 6.46
C TYR A 87 14.32 2.35 6.62
N ARG A 88 14.44 3.12 5.53
CA ARG A 88 14.42 4.58 5.61
C ARG A 88 13.09 5.13 6.13
N ILE A 89 11.97 4.51 5.77
CA ILE A 89 10.66 4.88 6.33
C ILE A 89 10.58 4.52 7.81
N HIS A 90 11.09 3.35 8.19
CA HIS A 90 11.21 2.94 9.59
C HIS A 90 12.12 3.91 10.40
N GLU A 91 13.26 4.30 9.85
CA GLU A 91 14.19 5.27 10.46
C GLU A 91 13.54 6.64 10.67
N ILE A 92 12.74 7.12 9.73
CA ILE A 92 11.95 8.35 9.88
C ILE A 92 11.04 8.25 11.11
N THR A 93 10.35 7.13 11.26
CA THR A 93 9.49 6.89 12.43
C THR A 93 10.31 6.81 13.73
N GLN A 94 11.47 6.17 13.70
CA GLN A 94 12.38 6.12 14.87
C GLN A 94 12.82 7.52 15.31
N VAL A 95 13.19 8.36 14.35
CA VAL A 95 13.70 9.72 14.63
C VAL A 95 12.57 10.67 15.02
N TYR A 96 11.46 10.63 14.29
CA TYR A 96 10.38 11.62 14.43
C TYR A 96 9.14 11.13 15.17
N GLY A 97 9.11 9.87 15.63
CA GLY A 97 7.92 9.29 16.27
C GLY A 97 7.42 10.08 17.47
N THR A 98 8.31 10.45 18.39
CA THR A 98 7.95 11.26 19.56
C THR A 98 7.54 12.68 19.18
N THR A 99 8.14 13.26 18.17
CA THR A 99 7.78 14.57 17.63
C THR A 99 6.39 14.53 17.00
N ILE A 100 6.11 13.53 16.18
CA ILE A 100 4.79 13.33 15.57
C ILE A 100 3.71 13.21 16.65
N LYS A 101 3.95 12.37 17.66
CA LYS A 101 3.04 12.21 18.80
C LYS A 101 2.78 13.53 19.51
N ALA A 102 3.83 14.27 19.85
CA ALA A 102 3.72 15.54 20.56
C ALA A 102 2.90 16.57 19.79
N LEU A 103 3.12 16.68 18.48
CA LEU A 103 2.41 17.64 17.62
C LEU A 103 0.95 17.22 17.37
N ILE A 104 0.66 15.93 17.24
CA ILE A 104 -0.72 15.44 17.15
C ILE A 104 -1.47 15.80 18.46
N HIS A 105 -0.89 15.54 19.61
CA HIS A 105 -1.51 15.84 20.90
C HIS A 105 -1.67 17.34 21.13
N GLU A 106 -0.74 18.14 20.68
CA GLU A 106 -0.85 19.60 20.76
C GLU A 106 -2.01 20.14 19.92
N GLU A 107 -2.17 19.65 18.69
CA GLU A 107 -3.20 20.10 17.73
C GLU A 107 -4.59 19.54 18.04
N PHE A 108 -4.68 18.27 18.40
CA PHE A 108 -5.95 17.51 18.48
C PHE A 108 -6.33 17.08 19.90
N GLY A 109 -5.41 17.11 20.85
CA GLY A 109 -5.55 16.47 22.16
C GLY A 109 -5.02 15.03 22.16
N ASP A 110 -5.16 14.34 23.28
CA ASP A 110 -4.65 12.98 23.45
C ASP A 110 -5.45 11.98 22.60
N GLY A 111 -4.77 11.24 21.79
CA GLY A 111 -5.39 10.28 20.88
C GLY A 111 -4.43 9.75 19.83
N ILE A 112 -4.97 9.17 18.79
CA ILE A 112 -4.23 8.56 17.70
C ILE A 112 -4.76 8.98 16.34
N MET A 113 -3.93 8.85 15.31
CA MET A 113 -4.39 8.78 13.92
C MET A 113 -4.73 7.33 13.59
N SER A 114 -5.94 7.07 13.11
CA SER A 114 -6.36 5.72 12.71
C SER A 114 -5.48 5.20 11.57
N ALA A 115 -5.08 3.94 11.66
CA ALA A 115 -4.46 3.20 10.55
C ALA A 115 -5.49 2.38 9.74
N ILE A 116 -6.75 2.39 10.14
CA ILE A 116 -7.87 1.69 9.46
C ILE A 116 -8.67 2.69 8.63
N ASN A 117 -9.20 3.76 9.26
CA ASN A 117 -9.77 4.91 8.55
C ASN A 117 -8.62 5.81 8.12
N PHE A 118 -7.96 5.41 7.03
CA PHE A 118 -6.64 5.89 6.64
C PHE A 118 -6.48 5.85 5.12
N LYS A 119 -5.79 6.82 4.58
CA LYS A 119 -5.33 6.81 3.19
C LYS A 119 -3.89 7.30 3.09
N MET A 120 -3.19 6.82 2.09
CA MET A 120 -1.82 7.17 1.78
C MET A 120 -1.70 7.59 0.33
N ASP A 121 -0.84 8.56 0.06
CA ASP A 121 -0.40 8.89 -1.28
C ASP A 121 1.12 8.93 -1.38
N ILE A 122 1.62 8.62 -2.58
CA ILE A 122 3.04 8.66 -2.92
C ILE A 122 3.18 9.43 -4.22
N GLU A 123 3.94 10.52 -4.16
CA GLU A 123 4.10 11.44 -5.28
C GLU A 123 5.57 11.75 -5.55
N ARG A 124 5.84 12.07 -6.82
CA ARG A 124 7.09 12.71 -7.20
C ARG A 124 6.93 14.21 -7.03
N VAL A 125 7.90 14.84 -6.38
CA VAL A 125 8.02 16.30 -6.33
C VAL A 125 9.29 16.69 -7.08
N GLU A 126 9.14 17.51 -8.11
CA GLU A 126 10.28 18.01 -8.87
C GLU A 126 10.97 19.13 -8.10
N ASP A 127 12.28 19.08 -8.09
CA ASP A 127 13.16 20.06 -7.45
C ASP A 127 14.33 20.32 -8.41
N PRO A 128 14.78 21.58 -8.58
CA PRO A 128 15.87 21.91 -9.52
C PRO A 128 17.16 21.13 -9.29
N GLU A 129 17.43 20.69 -8.05
CA GLU A 129 18.66 19.98 -7.70
C GLU A 129 18.49 18.46 -7.68
N SER A 130 17.26 17.97 -7.39
CA SER A 130 16.99 16.53 -7.31
C SER A 130 15.50 16.23 -7.35
N GLU A 131 15.15 15.01 -7.73
CA GLU A 131 13.80 14.51 -7.55
C GLU A 131 13.55 14.19 -6.08
N ARG A 132 12.33 14.45 -5.58
CA ARG A 132 11.92 14.20 -4.21
C ARG A 132 10.73 13.25 -4.17
N VAL A 133 10.70 12.40 -3.16
CA VAL A 133 9.54 11.54 -2.84
C VAL A 133 8.71 12.26 -1.78
N ARG A 134 7.40 12.39 -2.02
CA ARG A 134 6.44 12.82 -1.01
C ARG A 134 5.53 11.66 -0.65
N ILE A 135 5.47 11.33 0.62
CA ILE A 135 4.54 10.35 1.18
C ILE A 135 3.59 11.09 2.11
N THR A 136 2.30 10.93 1.88
CA THR A 136 1.26 11.56 2.70
C THR A 136 0.46 10.48 3.43
N TYR A 137 0.34 10.62 4.75
CA TYR A 137 -0.55 9.85 5.61
C TYR A 137 -1.71 10.75 6.03
N GLU A 138 -2.94 10.25 5.85
CA GLU A 138 -4.14 10.94 6.31
C GLU A 138 -5.06 9.92 6.96
N GLY A 139 -5.34 10.09 8.23
CA GLY A 139 -6.20 9.19 8.99
C GLY A 139 -7.12 9.96 9.93
N LYS A 140 -8.26 9.34 10.27
CA LYS A 140 -9.21 9.90 11.22
C LYS A 140 -8.56 10.01 12.59
N PHE A 141 -8.70 11.17 13.25
CA PHE A 141 -8.31 11.32 14.65
C PHE A 141 -9.28 10.58 15.55
N LEU A 142 -8.75 9.76 16.46
CA LEU A 142 -9.51 9.03 17.47
C LEU A 142 -9.00 9.45 18.85
N PRO A 143 -9.81 10.20 19.63
CA PRO A 143 -9.43 10.59 20.99
C PRO A 143 -9.38 9.36 21.91
N TYR A 144 -8.51 9.41 22.90
CA TYR A 144 -8.49 8.40 23.95
C TYR A 144 -9.74 8.45 24.82
#